data_37d58e464748f5dcf9dda596dc731d4f
#
_entry.id   37d58e464748f5dcf9dda596dc731d4f
#
_cell.length_a   1.000
_cell.length_b   1.000
_cell.length_c   1.000
_cell.angle_alpha   90.00
_cell.angle_beta   90.00
_cell.angle_gamma   90.00
#
_symmetry.space_group_name_H-M   'P 1'
#
loop_
_entity.id
_entity.type
_entity.pdbx_description
1 polymer ?
#
loop_
_entity_poly.entity_id
_entity_poly.type
_entity_poly.pdbx_seq_one_letter_code
_entity_poly.pdbx_strand_id
1 'polypeptide(L)'
;MATADKMEAGRQANRLRSALSDAVMRIAAKVGKAQGRLRPADIARKAVGDFVTKVDLRSEQQLRRELTKLQPQAGFLGEETEVAGLDNDWLWVVDPIDGTSNFARGLPHFAVSAALLFRGQPVLAAIHCAPEDALYTAVHGMGAWRNRRRIEAPRGRFDDGAILGCQWFRGQQDMRFLTQLQSKGARIRTLGSTVVQLADVVRGRLDGNVQQQGRLWDFAAAGLVAVEAGLRFTNWHGQPVFP
;
A
#
# COMPACT_ATOMS: atom_id res chain seq x y z
N MET A 1 -15.63 -1.86 -17.04
CA MET A 1 -15.82 -0.38 -16.96
C MET A 1 -15.21 0.25 -18.20
N ALA A 2 -15.88 1.19 -18.86
CA ALA A 2 -15.31 1.86 -20.03
C ALA A 2 -14.10 2.73 -19.61
N THR A 3 -13.07 2.80 -20.47
CA THR A 3 -11.86 3.59 -20.21
C THR A 3 -12.19 5.08 -19.94
N ALA A 4 -13.21 5.60 -20.60
CA ALA A 4 -13.68 6.98 -20.40
C ALA A 4 -14.19 7.23 -18.97
N ASP A 5 -14.97 6.31 -18.41
CA ASP A 5 -15.51 6.42 -17.04
C ASP A 5 -14.38 6.43 -16.01
N LYS A 6 -13.37 5.60 -16.23
CA LYS A 6 -12.20 5.50 -15.33
C LYS A 6 -11.35 6.79 -15.35
N MET A 7 -11.17 7.37 -16.53
CA MET A 7 -10.46 8.66 -16.69
C MET A 7 -11.24 9.82 -16.05
N GLU A 8 -12.57 9.84 -16.18
CA GLU A 8 -13.40 10.86 -15.52
C GLU A 8 -13.36 10.74 -14.01
N ALA A 9 -13.47 9.51 -13.49
CA ALA A 9 -13.31 9.24 -12.06
C ALA A 9 -11.93 9.68 -11.55
N GLY A 10 -10.85 9.47 -12.32
CA GLY A 10 -9.51 9.98 -12.03
C GLY A 10 -9.47 11.51 -11.95
N ARG A 11 -10.11 12.22 -12.90
CA ARG A 11 -10.19 13.69 -12.84
C ARG A 11 -10.95 14.19 -11.62
N GLN A 12 -12.05 13.55 -11.27
CA GLN A 12 -12.82 13.87 -10.06
C GLN A 12 -11.98 13.61 -8.81
N ALA A 13 -11.34 12.45 -8.72
CA ALA A 13 -10.52 12.06 -7.60
C ALA A 13 -9.27 12.96 -7.41
N ASN A 14 -8.71 13.50 -8.50
CA ASN A 14 -7.56 14.41 -8.44
C ASN A 14 -7.85 15.67 -7.60
N ARG A 15 -9.08 16.13 -7.54
CA ARG A 15 -9.49 17.27 -6.68
C ARG A 15 -9.28 16.96 -5.20
N LEU A 16 -9.31 15.68 -4.82
CA LEU A 16 -9.12 15.22 -3.44
C LEU A 16 -7.65 14.92 -3.11
N ARG A 17 -6.74 14.94 -4.10
CA ARG A 17 -5.33 14.51 -3.91
C ARG A 17 -4.61 15.26 -2.79
N SER A 18 -4.74 16.59 -2.73
CA SER A 18 -4.09 17.37 -1.67
C SER A 18 -4.66 17.03 -0.30
N ALA A 19 -5.99 16.98 -0.17
CA ALA A 19 -6.64 16.68 1.10
C ALA A 19 -6.36 15.26 1.59
N LEU A 20 -6.32 14.27 0.68
CA LEU A 20 -5.88 12.91 1.01
C LEU A 20 -4.43 12.88 1.48
N SER A 21 -3.54 13.59 0.78
CA SER A 21 -2.13 13.72 1.17
C SER A 21 -1.98 14.27 2.59
N ASP A 22 -2.70 15.33 2.89
CA ASP A 22 -2.67 15.97 4.21
C ASP A 22 -3.22 15.04 5.30
N ALA A 23 -4.28 14.26 5.01
CA ALA A 23 -4.83 13.28 5.93
C ALA A 23 -3.80 12.17 6.24
N VAL A 24 -3.22 11.56 5.21
CA VAL A 24 -2.19 10.52 5.35
C VAL A 24 -0.97 11.04 6.12
N MET A 25 -0.47 12.23 5.79
CA MET A 25 0.68 12.83 6.48
C MET A 25 0.39 13.13 7.96
N ARG A 26 -0.82 13.61 8.30
CA ARG A 26 -1.20 13.82 9.72
C ARG A 26 -1.21 12.52 10.51
N ILE A 27 -1.70 11.44 9.92
CA ILE A 27 -1.69 10.12 10.56
C ILE A 27 -0.27 9.60 10.67
N ALA A 28 0.50 9.64 9.59
CA ALA A 28 1.90 9.21 9.58
C ALA A 28 2.74 9.89 10.67
N ALA A 29 2.56 11.21 10.85
CA ALA A 29 3.23 11.95 11.90
C ALA A 29 2.85 11.46 13.31
N LYS A 30 1.59 11.05 13.53
CA LYS A 30 1.14 10.48 14.82
C LYS A 30 1.69 9.08 15.04
N VAL A 31 1.64 8.25 14.00
CA VAL A 31 2.19 6.89 14.02
C VAL A 31 3.69 6.94 14.31
N GLY A 32 4.44 7.78 13.60
CA GLY A 32 5.88 7.95 13.82
C GLY A 32 6.23 8.38 15.25
N LYS A 33 5.44 9.31 15.84
CA LYS A 33 5.62 9.73 17.25
C LYS A 33 5.32 8.62 18.25
N ALA A 34 4.46 7.66 17.91
CA ALA A 34 4.09 6.54 18.78
C ALA A 34 5.08 5.36 18.69
N GLN A 35 5.86 5.26 17.62
CA GLN A 35 6.87 4.22 17.46
C GLN A 35 7.88 4.25 18.61
N GLY A 36 8.23 3.07 19.13
CA GLY A 36 9.14 2.94 20.26
C GLY A 36 8.56 3.35 21.63
N ARG A 37 7.27 3.73 21.68
CA ARG A 37 6.58 4.13 22.92
C ARG A 37 5.44 3.17 23.31
N LEU A 38 5.26 2.09 22.56
CA LEU A 38 4.25 1.09 22.85
C LEU A 38 4.61 0.30 24.11
N ARG A 39 3.63 0.10 24.97
CA ARG A 39 3.71 -0.82 26.11
C ARG A 39 3.17 -2.20 25.66
N PRO A 40 3.54 -3.30 26.31
CA PRO A 40 2.98 -4.61 26.00
C PRO A 40 1.44 -4.65 25.96
N ALA A 41 0.78 -3.91 26.85
CA ALA A 41 -0.68 -3.80 26.90
C ALA A 41 -1.30 -3.00 25.71
N ASP A 42 -0.50 -2.35 24.91
CA ASP A 42 -0.96 -1.61 23.74
C ASP A 42 -0.92 -2.48 22.45
N ILE A 43 -0.43 -3.72 22.56
CA ILE A 43 -0.27 -4.68 21.46
C ILE A 43 -1.19 -5.87 21.71
N ALA A 44 -2.04 -6.20 20.75
CA ALA A 44 -2.85 -7.40 20.77
C ALA A 44 -2.48 -8.33 19.61
N ARG A 45 -2.69 -9.62 19.78
CA ARG A 45 -2.45 -10.63 18.75
C ARG A 45 -3.77 -10.99 18.09
N LYS A 46 -3.91 -10.79 16.79
CA LYS A 46 -5.07 -11.20 15.98
C LYS A 46 -5.00 -12.68 15.64
N ALA A 47 -3.82 -13.14 15.21
CA ALA A 47 -3.54 -14.52 14.82
C ALA A 47 -2.06 -14.85 15.04
N VAL A 48 -1.63 -16.06 14.65
CA VAL A 48 -0.22 -16.46 14.73
C VAL A 48 0.64 -15.61 13.79
N GLY A 49 1.41 -14.68 14.37
CA GLY A 49 2.30 -13.75 13.63
C GLY A 49 1.58 -12.51 13.11
N ASP A 50 0.34 -12.31 13.50
CA ASP A 50 -0.48 -11.16 13.14
C ASP A 50 -0.82 -10.35 14.40
N PHE A 51 -0.52 -9.06 14.38
CA PHE A 51 -0.63 -8.15 15.51
C PHE A 51 -1.39 -6.89 15.13
N VAL A 52 -2.04 -6.31 16.13
CA VAL A 52 -2.65 -4.99 16.05
C VAL A 52 -2.22 -4.18 17.26
N THR A 53 -2.03 -2.89 17.11
CA THR A 53 -1.79 -1.99 18.23
C THR A 53 -2.95 -1.01 18.40
N LYS A 54 -3.01 -0.39 19.57
CA LYS A 54 -3.97 0.71 19.80
C LYS A 54 -3.74 1.89 18.84
N VAL A 55 -2.53 1.99 18.27
CA VAL A 55 -2.20 3.04 17.30
C VAL A 55 -2.88 2.75 15.98
N ASP A 56 -2.88 1.49 15.50
CA ASP A 56 -3.59 1.07 14.28
C ASP A 56 -5.07 1.45 14.36
N LEU A 57 -5.75 0.99 15.41
CA LEU A 57 -7.19 1.25 15.61
C LEU A 57 -7.53 2.75 15.63
N ARG A 58 -6.74 3.56 16.35
CA ARG A 58 -6.95 5.01 16.44
C ARG A 58 -6.67 5.70 15.11
N SER A 59 -5.63 5.26 14.42
CA SER A 59 -5.23 5.81 13.13
C SER A 59 -6.29 5.52 12.06
N GLU A 60 -6.81 4.30 12.00
CA GLU A 60 -7.87 3.95 11.07
C GLU A 60 -9.16 4.71 11.36
N GLN A 61 -9.58 4.79 12.63
CA GLN A 61 -10.77 5.58 13.00
C GLN A 61 -10.63 7.06 12.62
N GLN A 62 -9.44 7.62 12.71
CA GLN A 62 -9.20 8.98 12.30
C GLN A 62 -9.21 9.12 10.79
N LEU A 63 -8.53 8.23 10.03
CA LEU A 63 -8.59 8.19 8.58
C LEU A 63 -10.04 8.07 8.11
N ARG A 64 -10.81 7.14 8.67
CA ARG A 64 -12.24 6.98 8.33
C ARG A 64 -13.01 8.29 8.47
N ARG A 65 -12.87 8.99 9.60
CA ARG A 65 -13.55 10.27 9.82
C ARG A 65 -13.15 11.35 8.83
N GLU A 66 -11.86 11.43 8.49
CA GLU A 66 -11.34 12.44 7.55
C GLU A 66 -11.75 12.11 6.11
N LEU A 67 -11.60 10.86 5.68
CA LEU A 67 -11.87 10.41 4.31
C LEU A 67 -13.38 10.41 3.98
N THR A 68 -14.23 10.04 4.94
CA THR A 68 -15.69 10.14 4.77
C THR A 68 -16.14 11.59 4.51
N LYS A 69 -15.48 12.59 5.11
CA LYS A 69 -15.76 14.00 4.83
C LYS A 69 -15.34 14.42 3.42
N LEU A 70 -14.25 13.82 2.89
CA LEU A 70 -13.76 14.12 1.54
C LEU A 70 -14.67 13.54 0.45
N GLN A 71 -15.21 12.35 0.67
CA GLN A 71 -16.10 11.66 -0.23
C GLN A 71 -17.21 10.96 0.54
N PRO A 72 -18.29 11.67 0.90
CA PRO A 72 -19.34 11.13 1.77
C PRO A 72 -20.10 9.94 1.19
N GLN A 73 -20.11 9.81 -0.14
CA GLN A 73 -20.77 8.70 -0.86
C GLN A 73 -19.92 7.43 -0.91
N ALA A 74 -18.64 7.51 -0.49
CA ALA A 74 -17.78 6.36 -0.52
C ALA A 74 -18.03 5.42 0.66
N GLY A 75 -18.03 4.12 0.37
CA GLY A 75 -17.88 3.09 1.39
C GLY A 75 -16.48 3.15 2.03
N PHE A 76 -16.23 2.31 3.00
CA PHE A 76 -14.95 2.23 3.70
C PHE A 76 -14.57 0.78 3.99
N LEU A 77 -13.39 0.39 3.57
CA LEU A 77 -12.74 -0.87 3.85
C LEU A 77 -11.40 -0.60 4.52
N GLY A 78 -11.30 -0.84 5.80
CA GLY A 78 -10.05 -0.79 6.56
C GLY A 78 -9.59 -2.18 6.98
N GLU A 79 -8.36 -2.30 7.44
CA GLU A 79 -7.83 -3.55 7.98
C GLU A 79 -8.42 -3.87 9.36
N GLU A 80 -8.73 -2.85 10.16
CA GLU A 80 -8.96 -2.97 11.59
C GLU A 80 -10.41 -2.83 12.01
N THR A 81 -11.24 -2.20 11.20
CA THR A 81 -12.63 -1.89 11.55
C THR A 81 -13.62 -2.52 10.58
N GLU A 82 -14.89 -2.56 11.02
CA GLU A 82 -15.97 -3.08 10.20
C GLU A 82 -16.10 -2.36 8.88
N VAL A 83 -16.33 -3.16 7.85
CA VAL A 83 -16.54 -2.72 6.49
C VAL A 83 -17.90 -2.03 6.35
N ALA A 84 -17.98 -0.97 5.56
CA ALA A 84 -19.23 -0.28 5.26
C ALA A 84 -19.33 0.10 3.78
N GLY A 85 -20.49 -0.12 3.18
CA GLY A 85 -20.78 0.36 1.83
C GLY A 85 -19.92 -0.25 0.72
N LEU A 86 -19.65 -1.56 0.76
CA LEU A 86 -18.86 -2.25 -0.28
C LEU A 86 -19.49 -2.15 -1.68
N ASP A 87 -20.81 -2.05 -1.75
CA ASP A 87 -21.54 -1.98 -3.01
C ASP A 87 -21.61 -0.55 -3.58
N ASN A 88 -21.04 0.44 -2.89
CA ASN A 88 -20.98 1.80 -3.40
C ASN A 88 -20.01 1.89 -4.58
N ASP A 89 -20.33 2.75 -5.56
CA ASP A 89 -19.42 3.02 -6.68
C ASP A 89 -18.06 3.51 -6.22
N TRP A 90 -18.01 4.26 -5.12
CA TRP A 90 -16.79 4.77 -4.49
C TRP A 90 -16.48 4.00 -3.20
N LEU A 91 -15.21 3.65 -3.00
CA LEU A 91 -14.75 2.92 -1.82
C LEU A 91 -13.38 3.44 -1.37
N TRP A 92 -13.30 3.89 -0.12
CA TRP A 92 -12.01 4.08 0.54
C TRP A 92 -11.45 2.74 0.99
N VAL A 93 -10.18 2.49 0.69
CA VAL A 93 -9.43 1.31 1.13
C VAL A 93 -8.21 1.79 1.89
N VAL A 94 -8.06 1.35 3.14
CA VAL A 94 -7.10 1.91 4.08
C VAL A 94 -6.35 0.82 4.82
N ASP A 95 -5.05 0.99 4.96
CA ASP A 95 -4.22 0.30 5.94
C ASP A 95 -3.55 1.37 6.83
N PRO A 96 -3.91 1.41 8.11
CA PRO A 96 -3.37 2.41 9.02
C PRO A 96 -1.89 2.24 9.31
N ILE A 97 -1.39 0.99 9.33
CA ILE A 97 0.03 0.67 9.54
C ILE A 97 0.36 -0.65 8.83
N ASP A 98 0.62 -0.61 7.50
CA ASP A 98 1.21 -1.76 6.81
C ASP A 98 2.59 -2.05 7.40
N GLY A 99 2.75 -3.24 7.94
CA GLY A 99 3.94 -3.64 8.69
C GLY A 99 3.83 -3.42 10.20
N THR A 100 2.67 -3.66 10.81
CA THR A 100 2.39 -3.53 12.26
C THR A 100 3.43 -4.27 13.12
N SER A 101 3.90 -5.46 12.71
CA SER A 101 4.93 -6.21 13.42
C SER A 101 6.27 -5.46 13.48
N ASN A 102 6.65 -4.76 12.41
CA ASN A 102 7.83 -3.91 12.36
C ASN A 102 7.66 -2.69 13.25
N PHE A 103 6.52 -2.01 13.09
CA PHE A 103 6.17 -0.85 13.90
C PHE A 103 6.23 -1.14 15.39
N ALA A 104 5.60 -2.24 15.83
CA ALA A 104 5.56 -2.66 17.22
C ALA A 104 6.96 -2.96 17.81
N ARG A 105 7.91 -3.36 16.97
CA ARG A 105 9.31 -3.68 17.36
C ARG A 105 10.27 -2.50 17.13
N GLY A 106 9.80 -1.35 16.69
CA GLY A 106 10.65 -0.19 16.43
C GLY A 106 11.44 -0.28 15.12
N LEU A 107 11.14 -1.25 14.24
CA LEU A 107 11.75 -1.32 12.91
C LEU A 107 11.11 -0.27 11.99
N PRO A 108 11.89 0.40 11.13
CA PRO A 108 11.37 1.52 10.34
C PRO A 108 10.49 1.10 9.14
N HIS A 109 10.48 -0.18 8.75
CA HIS A 109 9.80 -0.67 7.56
C HIS A 109 8.29 -0.83 7.79
N PHE A 110 7.58 0.29 7.78
CA PHE A 110 6.12 0.36 7.82
C PHE A 110 5.62 1.56 7.01
N ALA A 111 4.35 1.57 6.68
CA ALA A 111 3.72 2.63 5.91
C ALA A 111 2.29 2.91 6.39
N VAL A 112 1.78 4.11 6.09
CA VAL A 112 0.35 4.45 6.15
C VAL A 112 -0.17 4.51 4.73
N SER A 113 -1.25 3.81 4.42
CA SER A 113 -1.76 3.61 3.07
C SER A 113 -3.24 3.96 2.97
N ALA A 114 -3.62 4.71 1.93
CA ALA A 114 -5.03 4.97 1.61
C ALA A 114 -5.23 5.09 0.10
N ALA A 115 -6.28 4.44 -0.42
CA ALA A 115 -6.72 4.53 -1.79
C ALA A 115 -8.20 4.85 -1.88
N LEU A 116 -8.60 5.60 -2.92
CA LEU A 116 -10.00 5.73 -3.34
C LEU A 116 -10.18 4.88 -4.60
N LEU A 117 -11.13 3.98 -4.54
CA LEU A 117 -11.54 3.16 -5.66
C LEU A 117 -12.85 3.71 -6.25
N PHE A 118 -12.99 3.56 -7.55
CA PHE A 118 -14.25 3.74 -8.27
C PHE A 118 -14.60 2.44 -8.99
N ARG A 119 -15.73 1.83 -8.63
CA ARG A 119 -16.19 0.53 -9.16
C ARG A 119 -15.08 -0.53 -9.12
N GLY A 120 -14.43 -0.66 -7.98
CA GLY A 120 -13.35 -1.63 -7.74
C GLY A 120 -11.98 -1.28 -8.34
N GLN A 121 -11.84 -0.11 -9.00
CA GLN A 121 -10.59 0.32 -9.62
C GLN A 121 -9.95 1.45 -8.83
N PRO A 122 -8.70 1.35 -8.39
CA PRO A 122 -8.01 2.45 -7.73
C PRO A 122 -7.88 3.65 -8.68
N VAL A 123 -8.33 4.83 -8.22
CA VAL A 123 -8.28 6.07 -9.00
C VAL A 123 -7.49 7.18 -8.31
N LEU A 124 -7.28 7.06 -7.00
CA LEU A 124 -6.45 7.97 -6.22
C LEU A 124 -5.75 7.17 -5.13
N ALA A 125 -4.48 7.49 -4.87
CA ALA A 125 -3.70 6.87 -3.82
C ALA A 125 -2.82 7.89 -3.10
N ALA A 126 -2.63 7.65 -1.80
CA ALA A 126 -1.57 8.27 -1.00
C ALA A 126 -0.99 7.24 -0.04
N ILE A 127 0.33 7.12 -0.01
CA ILE A 127 1.07 6.30 0.93
C ILE A 127 2.21 7.11 1.55
N HIS A 128 2.41 6.96 2.85
CA HIS A 128 3.59 7.49 3.53
C HIS A 128 4.48 6.34 3.96
N CYS A 129 5.70 6.31 3.43
CA CYS A 129 6.71 5.31 3.76
C CYS A 129 7.63 5.85 4.87
N ALA A 130 7.59 5.23 6.04
CA ALA A 130 8.37 5.65 7.20
C ALA A 130 9.90 5.58 7.01
N PRO A 131 10.47 4.56 6.32
CA PRO A 131 11.93 4.45 6.19
C PRO A 131 12.61 5.66 5.56
N GLU A 132 11.89 6.41 4.75
CA GLU A 132 12.43 7.57 4.04
C GLU A 132 11.65 8.86 4.28
N ASP A 133 10.69 8.82 5.20
CA ASP A 133 9.78 9.94 5.51
C ASP A 133 9.21 10.59 4.23
N ALA A 134 8.70 9.76 3.33
CA ALA A 134 8.28 10.20 2.01
C ALA A 134 6.82 9.85 1.72
N LEU A 135 6.10 10.83 1.16
CA LEU A 135 4.76 10.69 0.66
C LEU A 135 4.78 10.34 -0.83
N TYR A 136 4.11 9.25 -1.20
CA TYR A 136 3.80 8.91 -2.58
C TYR A 136 2.33 9.14 -2.84
N THR A 137 2.00 9.68 -3.99
CA THR A 137 0.62 9.84 -4.46
C THR A 137 0.50 9.42 -5.91
N ALA A 138 -0.66 8.94 -6.30
CA ALA A 138 -0.96 8.65 -7.69
C ALA A 138 -2.41 8.98 -8.00
N VAL A 139 -2.67 9.35 -9.24
CA VAL A 139 -4.02 9.54 -9.80
C VAL A 139 -4.08 8.79 -11.10
N HIS A 140 -5.12 7.98 -11.27
CA HIS A 140 -5.29 7.16 -12.48
C HIS A 140 -5.23 8.00 -13.75
N GLY A 141 -4.34 7.61 -14.68
CA GLY A 141 -4.10 8.28 -15.96
C GLY A 141 -3.38 9.64 -15.87
N MET A 142 -2.92 10.04 -14.69
CA MET A 142 -2.23 11.33 -14.50
C MET A 142 -0.79 11.18 -14.02
N GLY A 143 -0.41 9.99 -13.56
CA GLY A 143 0.95 9.67 -13.09
C GLY A 143 1.07 9.57 -11.58
N ALA A 144 2.31 9.40 -11.13
CA ALA A 144 2.68 9.27 -9.73
C ALA A 144 3.65 10.37 -9.30
N TRP A 145 3.63 10.68 -8.00
CA TRP A 145 4.51 11.70 -7.38
C TRP A 145 5.10 11.19 -6.08
N ARG A 146 6.32 11.62 -5.81
CA ARG A 146 6.98 11.49 -4.51
C ARG A 146 7.32 12.89 -3.98
N ASN A 147 6.81 13.25 -2.80
CA ASN A 147 7.02 14.55 -2.20
C ASN A 147 6.79 15.70 -3.22
N ARG A 148 5.65 15.66 -3.94
CA ARG A 148 5.21 16.61 -4.98
C ARG A 148 6.02 16.57 -6.30
N ARG A 149 7.12 15.82 -6.40
CA ARG A 149 7.86 15.64 -7.66
C ARG A 149 7.30 14.44 -8.41
N ARG A 150 7.00 14.61 -9.70
CA ARG A 150 6.59 13.49 -10.56
C ARG A 150 7.69 12.45 -10.58
N ILE A 151 7.30 11.19 -10.57
CA ILE A 151 8.22 10.06 -10.60
C ILE A 151 7.84 9.11 -11.73
N GLU A 152 8.90 8.53 -12.30
CA GLU A 152 8.83 7.39 -13.20
C GLU A 152 9.74 6.31 -12.62
N ALA A 153 9.25 5.09 -12.57
CA ALA A 153 10.06 3.98 -12.09
C ALA A 153 11.17 3.68 -13.11
N PRO A 154 12.39 3.38 -12.66
CA PRO A 154 13.44 2.94 -13.56
C PRO A 154 13.02 1.63 -14.23
N ARG A 155 13.46 1.43 -15.46
CA ARG A 155 13.26 0.14 -16.14
C ARG A 155 14.11 -0.92 -15.43
N GLY A 156 13.46 -1.84 -14.72
CA GLY A 156 14.11 -2.94 -14.04
C GLY A 156 14.81 -3.87 -15.04
N ARG A 157 15.94 -4.41 -14.63
CA ARG A 157 16.62 -5.52 -15.31
C ARG A 157 16.46 -6.76 -14.44
N PHE A 158 15.87 -7.81 -15.01
CA PHE A 158 15.87 -9.14 -14.40
C PHE A 158 17.09 -9.92 -14.87
N ASP A 159 18.26 -9.43 -14.51
CA ASP A 159 19.53 -10.11 -14.78
C ASP A 159 20.07 -10.77 -13.49
N ASP A 160 21.25 -11.36 -13.59
CA ASP A 160 21.94 -11.96 -12.45
C ASP A 160 22.18 -10.92 -11.38
N GLY A 161 21.70 -11.23 -10.17
CA GLY A 161 21.79 -10.33 -9.01
C GLY A 161 20.58 -9.46 -8.74
N ALA A 162 19.47 -9.64 -9.48
CA ALA A 162 18.21 -8.92 -9.21
C ALA A 162 17.78 -9.05 -7.75
N ILE A 163 17.37 -7.93 -7.15
CA ILE A 163 16.91 -7.88 -5.76
C ILE A 163 15.38 -7.83 -5.75
N LEU A 164 14.74 -8.87 -5.21
CA LEU A 164 13.30 -9.00 -5.19
C LEU A 164 12.74 -8.89 -3.78
N GLY A 165 11.72 -8.06 -3.60
CA GLY A 165 10.87 -8.07 -2.42
C GLY A 165 9.96 -9.31 -2.45
N CYS A 166 9.80 -9.99 -1.32
CA CYS A 166 8.86 -11.10 -1.19
C CYS A 166 8.10 -11.00 0.12
N GLN A 167 6.81 -11.30 0.08
CA GLN A 167 5.97 -11.45 1.25
C GLN A 167 5.26 -12.80 1.19
N TRP A 168 5.42 -13.61 2.25
CA TRP A 168 4.85 -14.95 2.34
C TRP A 168 3.99 -15.06 3.58
N PHE A 169 2.81 -15.63 3.44
CA PHE A 169 1.95 -15.93 4.57
C PHE A 169 2.08 -17.40 4.99
N ARG A 170 1.91 -17.69 6.28
CA ARG A 170 2.04 -19.04 6.82
C ARG A 170 0.98 -19.96 6.23
N GLY A 171 1.37 -21.18 5.88
CA GLY A 171 0.49 -22.28 5.50
C GLY A 171 0.33 -22.52 4.00
N GLN A 172 0.81 -21.64 3.11
CA GLN A 172 0.71 -21.81 1.65
C GLN A 172 2.05 -21.57 0.95
N GLN A 173 3.16 -21.84 1.62
CA GLN A 173 4.49 -21.53 1.11
C GLN A 173 4.95 -22.61 0.13
N ASP A 174 4.91 -22.31 -1.17
CA ASP A 174 5.69 -23.05 -2.12
C ASP A 174 7.13 -22.51 -2.19
N MET A 175 7.99 -23.03 -1.34
CA MET A 175 9.41 -22.64 -1.28
C MET A 175 10.17 -22.94 -2.58
N ARG A 176 9.62 -23.79 -3.47
CA ARG A 176 10.25 -24.12 -4.77
C ARG A 176 10.38 -22.88 -5.64
N PHE A 177 9.39 -22.00 -5.63
CA PHE A 177 9.47 -20.77 -6.42
C PHE A 177 10.63 -19.86 -5.94
N LEU A 178 10.81 -19.68 -4.64
CA LEU A 178 11.94 -18.91 -4.10
C LEU A 178 13.28 -19.56 -4.45
N THR A 179 13.37 -20.88 -4.32
CA THR A 179 14.57 -21.62 -4.70
C THR A 179 14.90 -21.45 -6.17
N GLN A 180 13.89 -21.48 -7.05
CA GLN A 180 14.07 -21.21 -8.48
C GLN A 180 14.56 -19.79 -8.77
N LEU A 181 14.01 -18.77 -8.08
CA LEU A 181 14.50 -17.39 -8.22
C LEU A 181 15.96 -17.28 -7.78
N GLN A 182 16.29 -17.87 -6.63
CA GLN A 182 17.66 -17.83 -6.10
C GLN A 182 18.65 -18.60 -6.97
N SER A 183 18.25 -19.74 -7.56
CA SER A 183 19.11 -20.49 -8.49
C SER A 183 19.40 -19.71 -9.80
N LYS A 184 18.60 -18.69 -10.11
CA LYS A 184 18.81 -17.75 -11.21
C LYS A 184 19.54 -16.47 -10.78
N GLY A 185 20.15 -16.46 -9.60
CA GLY A 185 20.92 -15.31 -9.09
C GLY A 185 20.11 -14.26 -8.32
N ALA A 186 18.78 -14.39 -8.20
CA ALA A 186 17.98 -13.41 -7.49
C ALA A 186 18.29 -13.39 -5.98
N ARG A 187 18.33 -12.19 -5.42
CA ARG A 187 18.50 -11.94 -3.98
C ARG A 187 17.17 -11.54 -3.37
N ILE A 188 16.67 -12.32 -2.43
CA ILE A 188 15.35 -12.11 -1.83
C ILE A 188 15.44 -11.20 -0.60
N ARG A 189 14.46 -10.30 -0.47
CA ARG A 189 14.23 -9.46 0.71
C ARG A 189 12.80 -9.63 1.20
N THR A 190 12.63 -9.85 2.50
CA THR A 190 11.33 -9.89 3.17
C THR A 190 11.33 -8.78 4.21
N LEU A 191 10.80 -7.62 3.86
CA LEU A 191 10.88 -6.42 4.71
C LEU A 191 9.69 -6.29 5.66
N GLY A 192 8.66 -7.15 5.55
CA GLY A 192 7.51 -7.16 6.46
C GLY A 192 6.51 -6.03 6.26
N SER A 193 6.58 -5.31 5.14
CA SER A 193 5.63 -4.29 4.68
C SER A 193 5.53 -4.37 3.17
N THR A 194 4.35 -4.65 2.66
CA THR A 194 4.08 -4.74 1.22
C THR A 194 4.18 -3.37 0.57
N VAL A 195 3.61 -2.35 1.21
CA VAL A 195 3.59 -0.98 0.71
C VAL A 195 5.02 -0.42 0.58
N VAL A 196 5.87 -0.64 1.60
CA VAL A 196 7.28 -0.21 1.55
C VAL A 196 8.03 -0.94 0.43
N GLN A 197 7.85 -2.26 0.29
CA GLN A 197 8.51 -3.02 -0.79
C GLN A 197 8.08 -2.53 -2.17
N LEU A 198 6.79 -2.24 -2.39
CA LEU A 198 6.31 -1.69 -3.66
C LEU A 198 6.86 -0.28 -3.92
N ALA A 199 6.96 0.57 -2.89
CA ALA A 199 7.62 1.87 -3.00
C ALA A 199 9.11 1.74 -3.36
N ASP A 200 9.79 0.74 -2.82
CA ASP A 200 11.19 0.46 -3.15
C ASP A 200 11.36 -0.04 -4.60
N VAL A 201 10.39 -0.78 -5.15
CA VAL A 201 10.38 -1.11 -6.60
C VAL A 201 10.19 0.16 -7.44
N VAL A 202 9.24 1.03 -7.08
CA VAL A 202 9.03 2.32 -7.76
C VAL A 202 10.30 3.17 -7.76
N ARG A 203 11.14 3.03 -6.72
CA ARG A 203 12.41 3.75 -6.58
C ARG A 203 13.59 3.05 -7.24
N GLY A 204 13.43 1.83 -7.76
CA GLY A 204 14.53 1.02 -8.28
C GLY A 204 15.52 0.53 -7.21
N ARG A 205 15.11 0.45 -5.96
CA ARG A 205 15.87 -0.21 -4.87
C ARG A 205 15.65 -1.70 -4.87
N LEU A 206 14.47 -2.13 -5.32
CA LEU A 206 14.13 -3.51 -5.64
C LEU A 206 13.81 -3.58 -7.14
N ASP A 207 14.18 -4.67 -7.77
CA ASP A 207 13.89 -4.91 -9.20
C ASP A 207 12.48 -5.45 -9.43
N GLY A 208 11.85 -5.94 -8.38
CA GLY A 208 10.47 -6.42 -8.38
C GLY A 208 9.99 -6.77 -6.99
N ASN A 209 8.68 -7.00 -6.90
CA ASN A 209 8.05 -7.53 -5.68
C ASN A 209 7.12 -8.67 -6.02
N VAL A 210 7.16 -9.73 -5.24
CA VAL A 210 6.33 -10.91 -5.38
C VAL A 210 5.60 -11.17 -4.09
N GLN A 211 4.27 -11.28 -4.18
CA GLN A 211 3.41 -11.56 -3.05
C GLN A 211 2.50 -12.74 -3.36
N GLN A 212 2.47 -13.73 -2.49
CA GLN A 212 1.63 -14.91 -2.71
C GLN A 212 0.17 -14.65 -2.38
N GLN A 213 -0.08 -13.88 -1.34
CA GLN A 213 -1.40 -13.45 -0.90
C GLN A 213 -1.33 -12.01 -0.42
N GLY A 214 -2.43 -11.29 -0.53
CA GLY A 214 -2.59 -9.94 -0.01
C GLY A 214 -4.05 -9.57 0.11
N ARG A 215 -4.34 -8.73 1.06
CA ARG A 215 -5.65 -8.08 1.17
C ARG A 215 -5.64 -6.81 0.31
N LEU A 216 -6.84 -6.35 -0.04
CA LEU A 216 -6.96 -5.17 -0.92
C LEU A 216 -6.24 -3.93 -0.34
N TRP A 217 -6.25 -3.75 0.97
CA TRP A 217 -5.58 -2.64 1.64
C TRP A 217 -4.04 -2.72 1.59
N ASP A 218 -3.45 -3.92 1.44
CA ASP A 218 -2.00 -4.10 1.33
C ASP A 218 -1.45 -3.55 0.00
N PHE A 219 -2.27 -3.48 -1.06
CA PHE A 219 -1.76 -3.19 -2.40
C PHE A 219 -2.57 -2.19 -3.23
N ALA A 220 -3.79 -1.80 -2.83
CA ALA A 220 -4.60 -0.90 -3.68
C ALA A 220 -3.90 0.43 -3.94
N ALA A 221 -3.38 1.07 -2.91
CA ALA A 221 -2.69 2.35 -3.04
C ALA A 221 -1.32 2.20 -3.70
N ALA A 222 -0.49 1.28 -3.20
CA ALA A 222 0.87 1.08 -3.70
C ALA A 222 0.87 0.51 -5.13
N GLY A 223 -0.10 -0.32 -5.49
CA GLY A 223 -0.31 -0.83 -6.85
C GLY A 223 -0.65 0.30 -7.84
N LEU A 224 -1.53 1.24 -7.45
CA LEU A 224 -1.80 2.41 -8.30
C LEU A 224 -0.54 3.26 -8.48
N VAL A 225 0.22 3.51 -7.39
CA VAL A 225 1.49 4.25 -7.48
C VAL A 225 2.46 3.55 -8.44
N ALA A 226 2.58 2.23 -8.36
CA ALA A 226 3.45 1.45 -9.23
C ALA A 226 3.02 1.54 -10.71
N VAL A 227 1.73 1.36 -11.01
CA VAL A 227 1.19 1.45 -12.39
C VAL A 227 1.39 2.85 -12.96
N GLU A 228 1.05 3.88 -12.20
CA GLU A 228 1.16 5.27 -12.64
C GLU A 228 2.62 5.77 -12.71
N ALA A 229 3.55 5.07 -12.06
CA ALA A 229 4.99 5.24 -12.26
C ALA A 229 5.55 4.46 -13.46
N GLY A 230 4.72 3.70 -14.19
CA GLY A 230 5.11 2.96 -15.39
C GLY A 230 5.50 1.50 -15.16
N LEU A 231 5.27 0.94 -13.99
CA LEU A 231 5.52 -0.47 -13.71
C LEU A 231 4.34 -1.36 -14.12
N ARG A 232 4.60 -2.63 -14.33
CA ARG A 232 3.57 -3.66 -14.50
C ARG A 232 3.18 -4.21 -13.12
N PHE A 233 1.88 -4.16 -12.82
CA PHE A 233 1.31 -4.75 -11.61
C PHE A 233 0.29 -5.81 -12.00
N THR A 234 0.66 -7.09 -11.84
CA THR A 234 -0.08 -8.22 -12.39
C THR A 234 -0.30 -9.32 -11.36
N ASN A 235 -1.31 -10.14 -11.61
CA ASN A 235 -1.46 -11.43 -10.93
C ASN A 235 -0.43 -12.45 -11.47
N TRP A 236 -0.48 -13.69 -10.95
CA TRP A 236 0.41 -14.78 -11.34
C TRP A 236 0.26 -15.24 -12.80
N HIS A 237 -0.83 -14.87 -13.48
CA HIS A 237 -1.07 -15.15 -14.90
C HIS A 237 -0.62 -14.00 -15.81
N GLY A 238 0.02 -12.97 -15.25
CA GLY A 238 0.45 -11.79 -16.00
C GLY A 238 -0.68 -10.81 -16.36
N GLN A 239 -1.88 -11.03 -15.86
CA GLN A 239 -3.03 -10.14 -16.07
C GLN A 239 -2.98 -8.98 -15.09
N PRO A 240 -3.42 -7.76 -15.47
CA PRO A 240 -3.53 -6.65 -14.53
C PRO A 240 -4.34 -7.03 -13.29
N VAL A 241 -3.89 -6.63 -12.09
CA VAL A 241 -4.65 -6.84 -10.85
C VAL A 241 -5.90 -5.95 -10.83
N PHE A 242 -5.79 -4.76 -11.41
CA PHE A 242 -6.90 -3.83 -11.61
C PHE A 242 -7.14 -3.68 -13.11
N PRO A 243 -8.09 -4.42 -13.69
CA PRO A 243 -8.37 -4.42 -15.13
C PRO A 243 -9.03 -3.13 -15.65
#